data_45da474105dc45b5fdb40ead4d228fe1
#
_entry.id   45da474105dc45b5fdb40ead4d228fe1
#
_cell.length_a   1.000
_cell.length_b   1.000
_cell.length_c   1.000
_cell.angle_alpha   90.00
_cell.angle_beta   90.00
_cell.angle_gamma   90.00
#
_symmetry.space_group_name_H-M   'P 1'
#
loop_
_entity.id
_entity.type
_entity.pdbx_description
1 polymer ?
#
loop_
_entity_poly.entity_id
_entity_poly.type
_entity_poly.pdbx_seq_one_letter_code
_entity_poly.pdbx_strand_id
1 'polypeptide(L)'
;MYSQSKPSRVVIVCFHSRLLVAAFFLLLTITARAQGNYEIQVYGADTVQSKNLMVELHSNYTVTGQTKVIDGVYPTNHQEHETQELTQGINDWAELGFYVFTSEQDGHGVQWVGDHIRPRVRAPDRWHLPVGLSLSTEIGYQRAVYSPDTWTWEIRPIVDKTLGRWYFAFNPALERTLHGPDVNQGLGFSPAVKVSYDFTPKISGGFEYYADYGRLGAFDTLHEQQQQIFAVTDLNVSPKWEINFGVGLGPTAATDHLIVKGILGRRFDWGRRSAVD
;
A
#
# COMPACT_ATOMS: atom_id res chain seq x y z
N MET A 1 13.67 69.60 36.15
CA MET A 1 14.40 68.37 36.31
C MET A 1 13.53 67.24 35.81
N TYR A 2 13.63 66.90 34.51
CA TYR A 2 12.81 65.83 33.85
C TYR A 2 13.66 64.60 33.68
N SER A 3 13.27 63.50 34.40
CA SER A 3 13.94 62.19 34.25
C SER A 3 13.32 61.44 33.07
N GLN A 4 14.13 61.15 32.05
CA GLN A 4 13.73 60.29 30.95
C GLN A 4 13.98 58.82 31.35
N SER A 5 12.94 58.01 31.45
CA SER A 5 13.03 56.58 31.61
C SER A 5 13.28 55.91 30.24
N LYS A 6 14.40 55.14 30.14
CA LYS A 6 14.75 54.33 28.98
C LYS A 6 13.75 53.13 28.88
N PRO A 7 13.23 52.82 27.71
CA PRO A 7 12.44 51.60 27.57
C PRO A 7 13.31 50.36 27.65
N SER A 8 12.87 49.39 28.43
CA SER A 8 13.58 48.15 28.75
C SER A 8 13.74 47.24 27.53
N ARG A 9 15.01 46.87 27.26
CA ARG A 9 15.45 45.94 26.18
C ARG A 9 14.79 44.53 26.24
N VAL A 10 14.06 44.21 27.31
CA VAL A 10 13.43 42.91 27.56
C VAL A 10 12.27 42.62 26.64
N VAL A 11 11.49 43.63 26.22
CA VAL A 11 10.28 43.46 25.37
C VAL A 11 10.63 43.08 23.92
N ILE A 12 11.79 43.55 23.43
CA ILE A 12 12.21 43.30 22.05
C ILE A 12 12.70 41.87 21.84
N VAL A 13 13.36 41.24 22.84
CA VAL A 13 13.87 39.87 22.77
C VAL A 13 12.73 38.84 22.75
N CYS A 14 11.64 39.11 23.50
CA CYS A 14 10.47 38.20 23.50
C CYS A 14 9.68 38.20 22.18
N PHE A 15 9.69 39.31 21.43
CA PHE A 15 8.98 39.37 20.15
C PHE A 15 9.71 38.63 19.04
N HIS A 16 11.04 38.69 19.01
CA HIS A 16 11.87 37.98 18.02
C HIS A 16 11.88 36.46 18.24
N SER A 17 11.85 36.00 19.51
CA SER A 17 11.78 34.57 19.80
C SER A 17 10.43 33.95 19.40
N ARG A 18 9.33 34.67 19.55
CA ARG A 18 7.99 34.22 19.10
C ARG A 18 7.85 34.18 17.59
N LEU A 19 8.48 35.14 16.87
CA LEU A 19 8.55 35.14 15.40
C LEU A 19 9.43 34.01 14.85
N LEU A 20 10.53 33.69 15.51
CA LEU A 20 11.41 32.57 15.12
C LEU A 20 10.75 31.20 15.39
N VAL A 21 10.00 31.04 16.46
CA VAL A 21 9.23 29.82 16.75
C VAL A 21 8.08 29.68 15.74
N ALA A 22 7.36 30.76 15.41
CA ALA A 22 6.31 30.73 14.40
C ALA A 22 6.88 30.45 12.97
N ALA A 23 8.05 31.01 12.65
CA ALA A 23 8.73 30.72 11.37
C ALA A 23 9.28 29.29 11.32
N PHE A 24 9.69 28.70 12.44
CA PHE A 24 10.11 27.30 12.51
C PHE A 24 8.94 26.33 12.30
N PHE A 25 7.74 26.64 12.81
CA PHE A 25 6.52 25.86 12.54
C PHE A 25 5.97 26.05 11.12
N LEU A 26 6.31 27.14 10.42
CA LEU A 26 5.89 27.38 9.02
C LEU A 26 6.82 26.68 8.00
N LEU A 27 7.96 26.14 8.43
CA LEU A 27 8.93 25.41 7.59
C LEU A 27 8.77 23.89 7.67
N LEU A 28 7.82 23.39 8.45
CA LEU A 28 7.40 22.00 8.37
C LEU A 28 6.48 21.86 7.14
N THR A 29 7.08 21.74 5.98
CA THR A 29 6.40 21.24 4.80
C THR A 29 6.02 19.79 5.12
N ILE A 30 4.76 19.56 5.46
CA ILE A 30 4.18 18.24 5.61
C ILE A 30 4.19 17.66 4.19
N THR A 31 5.17 16.82 3.89
CA THR A 31 5.12 15.96 2.71
C THR A 31 4.10 14.88 3.02
N ALA A 32 2.83 15.15 2.72
CA ALA A 32 1.81 14.11 2.72
C ALA A 32 2.16 13.17 1.57
N ARG A 33 2.68 11.98 1.88
CA ARG A 33 2.84 10.89 0.92
C ARG A 33 1.47 10.27 0.78
N ALA A 34 0.92 10.25 -0.42
CA ALA A 34 -0.25 9.43 -0.69
C ALA A 34 0.23 7.98 -0.82
N GLN A 35 -0.21 7.11 0.08
CA GLN A 35 -0.03 5.67 -0.10
C GLN A 35 -0.63 5.30 -1.46
N GLY A 36 0.09 4.51 -2.24
CA GLY A 36 -0.42 4.02 -3.51
C GLY A 36 -1.67 3.18 -3.29
N ASN A 37 -2.86 3.75 -3.56
CA ASN A 37 -4.15 3.06 -3.42
C ASN A 37 -4.39 2.04 -4.55
N TYR A 38 -3.32 1.62 -5.27
CA TYR A 38 -3.43 0.69 -6.40
C TYR A 38 -3.45 -0.77 -5.94
N GLU A 39 -2.70 -1.12 -4.90
CA GLU A 39 -2.60 -2.48 -4.39
C GLU A 39 -2.94 -2.55 -2.90
N ILE A 40 -4.23 -2.59 -2.58
CA ILE A 40 -4.68 -2.75 -1.20
C ILE A 40 -4.96 -4.24 -0.96
N GLN A 41 -3.88 -5.02 -0.77
CA GLN A 41 -3.94 -6.47 -0.52
C GLN A 41 -2.91 -6.90 0.52
N VAL A 42 -3.30 -7.77 1.44
CA VAL A 42 -2.36 -8.51 2.30
C VAL A 42 -2.14 -9.89 1.71
N TYR A 43 -0.93 -10.17 1.28
CA TYR A 43 -0.58 -11.42 0.60
C TYR A 43 -0.42 -12.57 1.59
N GLY A 44 -0.93 -13.74 1.20
CA GLY A 44 -0.56 -15.03 1.77
C GLY A 44 0.78 -15.53 1.21
N ALA A 45 1.37 -16.53 1.87
CA ALA A 45 2.68 -17.07 1.46
C ALA A 45 2.62 -17.95 0.21
N ASP A 46 1.46 -18.46 -0.16
CA ASP A 46 1.30 -19.32 -1.34
C ASP A 46 1.56 -18.57 -2.64
N THR A 47 2.21 -19.24 -3.58
CA THR A 47 2.45 -18.77 -4.96
C THR A 47 1.49 -19.41 -5.94
N VAL A 48 1.27 -18.77 -7.07
CA VAL A 48 0.55 -19.35 -8.21
C VAL A 48 1.29 -20.62 -8.66
N GLN A 49 0.58 -21.71 -8.77
CA GLN A 49 1.17 -23.01 -9.13
C GLN A 49 1.76 -22.99 -10.54
N SER A 50 2.76 -23.83 -10.77
CA SER A 50 3.34 -24.06 -12.10
C SER A 50 2.26 -24.29 -13.15
N LYS A 51 2.45 -23.74 -14.34
CA LYS A 51 1.51 -23.81 -15.49
C LYS A 51 0.15 -23.16 -15.25
N ASN A 52 -0.01 -22.35 -14.22
CA ASN A 52 -1.18 -21.53 -14.02
C ASN A 52 -0.84 -20.04 -14.22
N LEU A 53 -1.80 -19.32 -14.76
CA LEU A 53 -1.84 -17.86 -14.80
C LEU A 53 -2.95 -17.39 -13.88
N MET A 54 -2.66 -16.49 -12.99
CA MET A 54 -3.64 -15.71 -12.25
C MET A 54 -3.82 -14.36 -12.93
N VAL A 55 -5.05 -13.98 -13.18
CA VAL A 55 -5.44 -12.65 -13.69
C VAL A 55 -6.31 -12.01 -12.65
N GLU A 56 -5.92 -10.86 -12.14
CA GLU A 56 -6.62 -10.13 -11.09
C GLU A 56 -6.91 -8.70 -11.54
N LEU A 57 -8.06 -8.21 -11.10
CA LEU A 57 -8.43 -6.81 -11.15
C LEU A 57 -8.62 -6.34 -9.72
N HIS A 58 -7.85 -5.34 -9.31
CA HIS A 58 -8.03 -4.63 -8.05
C HIS A 58 -8.67 -3.29 -8.37
N SER A 59 -9.84 -3.04 -7.80
CA SER A 59 -10.61 -1.81 -7.96
C SER A 59 -10.73 -1.12 -6.62
N ASN A 60 -10.14 0.06 -6.48
CA ASN A 60 -10.11 0.81 -5.24
C ASN A 60 -10.65 2.22 -5.48
N TYR A 61 -11.76 2.55 -4.84
CA TYR A 61 -12.38 3.87 -4.95
C TYR A 61 -12.21 4.68 -3.67
N THR A 62 -11.53 5.83 -3.77
CA THR A 62 -11.37 6.78 -2.68
C THR A 62 -12.62 7.66 -2.58
N VAL A 63 -13.51 7.35 -1.63
CA VAL A 63 -14.75 8.10 -1.37
C VAL A 63 -14.45 9.45 -0.75
N THR A 64 -13.49 9.49 0.17
CA THR A 64 -13.05 10.71 0.86
C THR A 64 -11.53 10.68 1.00
N GLY A 65 -10.85 11.55 0.29
CA GLY A 65 -9.40 11.63 0.26
C GLY A 65 -8.88 13.06 0.14
N GLN A 66 -7.63 13.18 -0.29
CA GLN A 66 -6.98 14.47 -0.52
C GLN A 66 -7.68 15.23 -1.66
N THR A 67 -8.09 16.47 -1.38
CA THR A 67 -8.84 17.31 -2.33
C THR A 67 -7.99 18.32 -3.10
N LYS A 68 -6.69 18.42 -2.81
CA LYS A 68 -5.79 19.41 -3.39
C LYS A 68 -4.63 18.71 -4.09
N VAL A 69 -4.10 19.33 -5.12
CA VAL A 69 -2.80 18.97 -5.69
C VAL A 69 -1.72 19.31 -4.65
N ILE A 70 -0.90 18.34 -4.28
CA ILE A 70 0.23 18.49 -3.37
C ILE A 70 1.49 18.02 -4.11
N ASP A 71 2.52 18.84 -4.16
CA ASP A 71 3.80 18.55 -4.82
C ASP A 71 3.66 18.05 -6.28
N GLY A 72 2.62 18.54 -6.98
CA GLY A 72 2.31 18.14 -8.35
C GLY A 72 1.53 16.83 -8.50
N VAL A 73 1.21 16.17 -7.40
CA VAL A 73 0.41 14.93 -7.38
C VAL A 73 -1.08 15.26 -7.36
N TYR A 74 -1.83 14.56 -8.18
CA TYR A 74 -3.28 14.71 -8.27
C TYR A 74 -3.98 14.36 -6.95
N PRO A 75 -5.12 15.03 -6.65
CA PRO A 75 -5.91 14.71 -5.48
C PRO A 75 -6.53 13.31 -5.62
N THR A 76 -6.65 12.60 -4.50
CA THR A 76 -7.22 11.23 -4.46
C THR A 76 -8.73 11.23 -4.23
N ASN A 77 -9.32 12.36 -3.84
CA ASN A 77 -10.76 12.43 -3.55
C ASN A 77 -11.61 12.12 -4.78
N HIS A 78 -12.51 11.14 -4.67
CA HIS A 78 -13.34 10.59 -5.76
C HIS A 78 -12.53 9.98 -6.91
N GLN A 79 -11.33 9.50 -6.63
CA GLN A 79 -10.47 8.84 -7.59
C GLN A 79 -10.70 7.32 -7.55
N GLU A 80 -10.83 6.70 -8.73
CA GLU A 80 -10.78 5.27 -8.91
C GLU A 80 -9.36 4.84 -9.29
N HIS A 81 -8.89 3.80 -8.63
CA HIS A 81 -7.58 3.20 -8.84
C HIS A 81 -7.78 1.76 -9.27
N GLU A 82 -7.30 1.42 -10.45
CA GLU A 82 -7.41 0.08 -11.02
C GLU A 82 -6.03 -0.52 -11.22
N THR A 83 -5.86 -1.76 -10.76
CA THR A 83 -4.65 -2.55 -11.02
C THR A 83 -5.02 -3.81 -11.75
N GLN A 84 -4.48 -3.99 -12.95
CA GLN A 84 -4.53 -5.25 -13.68
C GLN A 84 -3.27 -6.03 -13.34
N GLU A 85 -3.41 -7.15 -12.65
CA GLU A 85 -2.32 -8.05 -12.30
C GLU A 85 -2.37 -9.32 -13.14
N LEU A 86 -1.22 -9.72 -13.67
CA LEU A 86 -0.99 -10.95 -14.40
C LEU A 86 0.13 -11.72 -13.71
N THR A 87 -0.18 -12.78 -12.96
CA THR A 87 0.83 -13.56 -12.24
C THR A 87 0.96 -14.96 -12.82
N GLN A 88 2.14 -15.28 -13.36
CA GLN A 88 2.49 -16.57 -13.91
C GLN A 88 3.25 -17.42 -12.90
N GLY A 89 2.74 -18.61 -12.58
CA GLY A 89 3.47 -19.61 -11.84
C GLY A 89 4.61 -20.20 -12.68
N ILE A 90 5.85 -20.03 -12.23
CA ILE A 90 7.06 -20.50 -12.90
C ILE A 90 7.32 -21.98 -12.53
N ASN A 91 7.25 -22.27 -11.23
CA ASN A 91 7.38 -23.60 -10.66
C ASN A 91 6.62 -23.65 -9.32
N ASP A 92 6.78 -24.72 -8.53
CA ASP A 92 6.00 -24.92 -7.28
C ASP A 92 6.40 -23.97 -6.14
N TRP A 93 7.45 -23.15 -6.33
CA TRP A 93 7.96 -22.25 -5.32
C TRP A 93 8.28 -20.84 -5.84
N ALA A 94 8.00 -20.54 -7.11
CA ALA A 94 8.30 -19.23 -7.70
C ALA A 94 7.22 -18.80 -8.69
N GLU A 95 6.91 -17.52 -8.68
CA GLU A 95 6.01 -16.85 -9.61
C GLU A 95 6.57 -15.50 -10.09
N LEU A 96 6.01 -14.99 -11.16
CA LEU A 96 6.31 -13.68 -11.71
C LEU A 96 5.00 -12.94 -11.97
N GLY A 97 4.79 -11.83 -11.26
CA GLY A 97 3.70 -10.89 -11.44
C GLY A 97 4.09 -9.72 -12.33
N PHE A 98 3.13 -9.22 -13.07
CA PHE A 98 3.21 -8.00 -13.85
C PHE A 98 1.95 -7.18 -13.60
N TYR A 99 2.12 -5.89 -13.31
CA TYR A 99 1.06 -4.95 -12.95
C TYR A 99 0.97 -3.81 -13.94
N VAL A 100 -0.26 -3.43 -14.28
CA VAL A 100 -0.55 -2.19 -14.98
C VAL A 100 -1.52 -1.39 -14.12
N PHE A 101 -1.13 -0.18 -13.76
CA PHE A 101 -1.92 0.74 -12.97
C PHE A 101 -2.63 1.75 -13.86
N THR A 102 -3.92 1.91 -13.65
CA THR A 102 -4.73 2.95 -14.26
C THR A 102 -5.53 3.70 -13.20
N SER A 103 -5.93 4.89 -13.50
CA SER A 103 -6.74 5.72 -12.61
C SER A 103 -7.80 6.47 -13.42
N GLU A 104 -8.98 6.63 -12.84
CA GLU A 104 -10.02 7.51 -13.37
C GLU A 104 -10.36 8.59 -12.35
N GLN A 105 -10.43 9.82 -12.83
CA GLN A 105 -10.77 10.98 -12.00
C GLN A 105 -11.51 12.02 -12.82
N ASP A 106 -12.44 12.73 -12.20
CA ASP A 106 -13.17 13.85 -12.80
C ASP A 106 -12.22 14.89 -13.40
N GLY A 107 -12.46 15.22 -14.67
CA GLY A 107 -11.67 16.19 -15.43
C GLY A 107 -10.41 15.62 -16.09
N HIS A 108 -9.95 14.41 -15.72
CA HIS A 108 -8.78 13.76 -16.32
C HIS A 108 -9.13 12.49 -17.12
N GLY A 109 -10.30 11.86 -16.84
CA GLY A 109 -10.70 10.58 -17.44
C GLY A 109 -9.76 9.45 -17.06
N VAL A 110 -9.82 8.33 -17.80
CA VAL A 110 -8.96 7.18 -17.57
C VAL A 110 -7.53 7.49 -18.00
N GLN A 111 -6.57 7.31 -17.09
CA GLN A 111 -5.16 7.56 -17.29
C GLN A 111 -4.33 6.33 -16.94
N TRP A 112 -3.33 6.01 -17.75
CA TRP A 112 -2.26 5.11 -17.33
C TRP A 112 -1.40 5.80 -16.24
N VAL A 113 -1.12 5.06 -15.19
CA VAL A 113 -0.37 5.55 -14.02
C VAL A 113 1.05 5.04 -14.04
N GLY A 114 1.23 3.75 -14.29
CA GLY A 114 2.52 3.08 -14.27
C GLY A 114 2.40 1.58 -14.42
N ASP A 115 3.51 0.90 -14.24
CA ASP A 115 3.61 -0.55 -14.26
C ASP A 115 4.77 -1.06 -13.39
N HIS A 116 4.55 -2.24 -12.80
CA HIS A 116 5.51 -2.92 -11.94
C HIS A 116 5.71 -4.37 -12.35
N ILE A 117 6.86 -4.92 -11.98
CA ILE A 117 7.17 -6.34 -12.08
C ILE A 117 7.50 -6.89 -10.69
N ARG A 118 6.91 -8.05 -10.37
CA ARG A 118 6.98 -8.66 -9.03
C ARG A 118 7.37 -10.13 -9.09
N PRO A 119 8.67 -10.47 -9.08
CA PRO A 119 9.11 -11.83 -8.75
C PRO A 119 8.82 -12.15 -7.27
N ARG A 120 8.29 -13.35 -7.01
CA ARG A 120 8.07 -13.87 -5.66
C ARG A 120 8.51 -15.34 -5.56
N VAL A 121 9.08 -15.70 -4.42
CA VAL A 121 9.48 -17.06 -4.08
C VAL A 121 8.90 -17.46 -2.73
N ARG A 122 8.50 -18.74 -2.58
CA ARG A 122 8.01 -19.29 -1.33
C ARG A 122 8.93 -20.38 -0.79
N ALA A 123 8.89 -20.58 0.51
CA ALA A 123 9.56 -21.70 1.14
C ALA A 123 8.94 -23.02 0.62
N PRO A 124 9.75 -23.99 0.18
CA PRO A 124 9.24 -25.26 -0.31
C PRO A 124 8.54 -26.06 0.80
N ASP A 125 7.45 -26.76 0.48
CA ASP A 125 6.66 -27.57 1.42
C ASP A 125 7.49 -28.64 2.14
N ARG A 126 8.56 -29.16 1.49
CA ARG A 126 9.50 -30.13 2.07
C ARG A 126 10.26 -29.62 3.31
N TRP A 127 10.27 -28.32 3.57
CA TRP A 127 10.88 -27.76 4.78
C TRP A 127 9.99 -27.91 6.02
N HIS A 128 8.70 -28.27 5.85
CA HIS A 128 7.72 -28.49 6.93
C HIS A 128 7.70 -27.36 7.97
N LEU A 129 7.76 -26.13 7.50
CA LEU A 129 7.76 -24.97 8.39
C LEU A 129 6.41 -24.84 9.12
N PRO A 130 6.42 -24.36 10.38
CA PRO A 130 5.19 -24.17 11.14
C PRO A 130 4.32 -23.00 10.66
N VAL A 131 4.83 -22.22 9.71
CA VAL A 131 4.18 -21.06 9.06
C VAL A 131 4.47 -21.08 7.58
N GLY A 132 3.59 -20.49 6.77
CA GLY A 132 3.90 -20.17 5.39
C GLY A 132 4.91 -19.01 5.33
N LEU A 133 5.89 -19.11 4.44
CA LEU A 133 6.89 -18.07 4.21
C LEU A 133 7.07 -17.84 2.73
N SER A 134 7.05 -16.58 2.33
CA SER A 134 7.50 -16.17 1.00
C SER A 134 8.23 -14.83 1.04
N LEU A 135 8.96 -14.54 -0.01
CA LEU A 135 9.64 -13.28 -0.23
C LEU A 135 9.24 -12.74 -1.59
N SER A 136 8.60 -11.60 -1.60
CA SER A 136 8.30 -10.83 -2.79
C SER A 136 9.32 -9.70 -2.94
N THR A 137 9.64 -9.35 -4.18
CA THR A 137 10.29 -8.09 -4.50
C THR A 137 9.56 -7.46 -5.68
N GLU A 138 9.50 -6.16 -5.71
CA GLU A 138 8.76 -5.41 -6.72
C GLU A 138 9.58 -4.20 -7.16
N ILE A 139 9.63 -3.95 -8.45
CA ILE A 139 10.24 -2.76 -9.02
C ILE A 139 9.33 -2.21 -10.10
N GLY A 140 9.16 -0.89 -10.14
CA GLY A 140 8.35 -0.30 -11.16
C GLY A 140 8.37 1.20 -11.23
N TYR A 141 7.59 1.68 -12.17
CA TYR A 141 7.47 3.08 -12.54
C TYR A 141 6.05 3.58 -12.30
N GLN A 142 5.94 4.80 -11.77
CA GLN A 142 4.72 5.59 -11.74
C GLN A 142 4.99 7.00 -12.27
N ARG A 143 4.00 7.58 -12.94
CA ARG A 143 4.06 8.95 -13.44
C ARG A 143 4.10 9.94 -12.29
N ALA A 144 4.89 11.01 -12.44
CA ALA A 144 5.10 12.03 -11.40
C ALA A 144 3.82 12.71 -10.89
N VAL A 145 2.75 12.74 -11.68
CA VAL A 145 1.44 13.28 -11.25
C VAL A 145 0.65 12.34 -10.33
N TYR A 146 1.12 11.11 -10.11
CA TYR A 146 0.53 10.12 -9.19
C TYR A 146 1.48 9.76 -8.04
N SER A 147 2.80 9.85 -8.26
CA SER A 147 3.81 9.65 -7.24
C SER A 147 5.02 10.54 -7.51
N PRO A 148 5.49 11.36 -6.56
CA PRO A 148 6.70 12.16 -6.75
C PRO A 148 7.93 11.27 -6.92
N ASP A 149 7.94 10.09 -6.29
CA ASP A 149 8.95 9.05 -6.43
C ASP A 149 8.56 8.12 -7.58
N THR A 150 9.11 8.42 -8.77
CA THR A 150 8.65 7.80 -10.03
C THR A 150 9.17 6.39 -10.24
N TRP A 151 10.28 6.00 -9.63
CA TRP A 151 10.78 4.64 -9.62
C TRP A 151 11.01 4.18 -8.20
N THR A 152 10.40 3.06 -7.85
CA THR A 152 10.53 2.44 -6.52
C THR A 152 10.95 0.99 -6.63
N TRP A 153 11.52 0.49 -5.56
CA TRP A 153 11.85 -0.91 -5.35
C TRP A 153 11.40 -1.32 -3.95
N GLU A 154 10.65 -2.41 -3.88
CA GLU A 154 10.15 -2.98 -2.64
C GLU A 154 10.70 -4.38 -2.42
N ILE A 155 10.95 -4.72 -1.15
CA ILE A 155 11.11 -6.09 -0.66
C ILE A 155 10.04 -6.33 0.40
N ARG A 156 9.28 -7.41 0.23
CA ARG A 156 8.17 -7.78 1.11
C ARG A 156 8.31 -9.22 1.57
N PRO A 157 8.88 -9.49 2.76
CA PRO A 157 8.69 -10.76 3.44
C PRO A 157 7.21 -11.00 3.71
N ILE A 158 6.74 -12.23 3.56
CA ILE A 158 5.35 -12.62 3.79
C ILE A 158 5.36 -13.80 4.73
N VAL A 159 4.62 -13.69 5.83
CA VAL A 159 4.44 -14.76 6.80
C VAL A 159 2.96 -14.96 7.01
N ASP A 160 2.48 -16.20 6.88
CA ASP A 160 1.08 -16.48 7.18
C ASP A 160 0.88 -17.76 7.99
N LYS A 161 -0.29 -17.89 8.58
CA LYS A 161 -0.71 -19.07 9.33
C LYS A 161 -2.21 -19.22 9.43
N THR A 162 -2.68 -20.43 9.18
CA THR A 162 -4.05 -20.85 9.52
C THR A 162 -4.05 -21.62 10.83
N LEU A 163 -4.91 -21.23 11.78
CA LEU A 163 -5.14 -21.88 13.06
C LEU A 163 -6.63 -22.19 13.23
N GLY A 164 -7.02 -23.41 12.88
CA GLY A 164 -8.43 -23.80 12.84
C GLY A 164 -9.18 -22.99 11.79
N ARG A 165 -10.09 -22.11 12.23
CA ARG A 165 -10.87 -21.22 11.37
C ARG A 165 -10.30 -19.81 11.27
N TRP A 166 -9.19 -19.53 11.95
CA TRP A 166 -8.52 -18.24 11.91
C TRP A 166 -7.38 -18.26 10.91
N TYR A 167 -7.26 -17.19 10.14
CA TYR A 167 -6.13 -16.92 9.25
C TYR A 167 -5.44 -15.62 9.67
N PHE A 168 -4.12 -15.66 9.68
CA PHE A 168 -3.24 -14.54 10.00
C PHE A 168 -2.21 -14.40 8.89
N ALA A 169 -1.98 -13.17 8.43
CA ALA A 169 -0.89 -12.85 7.53
C ALA A 169 -0.21 -11.55 7.94
N PHE A 170 1.11 -11.49 7.77
CA PHE A 170 1.94 -10.33 8.06
C PHE A 170 2.94 -10.11 6.93
N ASN A 171 2.92 -8.91 6.35
CA ASN A 171 3.74 -8.48 5.23
C ASN A 171 4.55 -7.23 5.62
N PRO A 172 5.72 -7.33 6.28
CA PRO A 172 6.58 -6.18 6.55
C PRO A 172 7.32 -5.77 5.27
N ALA A 173 6.79 -4.78 4.55
CA ALA A 173 7.41 -4.27 3.35
C ALA A 173 8.47 -3.21 3.66
N LEU A 174 9.58 -3.26 2.92
CA LEU A 174 10.63 -2.27 2.90
C LEU A 174 10.72 -1.69 1.49
N GLU A 175 10.56 -0.40 1.37
CA GLU A 175 10.59 0.30 0.08
C GLU A 175 11.80 1.22 -0.04
N ARG A 176 12.31 1.37 -1.25
CA ARG A 176 13.36 2.33 -1.60
C ARG A 176 12.99 3.09 -2.86
N THR A 177 13.07 4.40 -2.78
CA THR A 177 13.00 5.29 -3.95
C THR A 177 14.30 5.15 -4.76
N LEU A 178 14.15 4.82 -6.04
CA LEU A 178 15.25 4.75 -7.01
C LEU A 178 15.38 6.03 -7.82
N HIS A 179 14.27 6.75 -8.04
CA HIS A 179 14.23 8.03 -8.72
C HIS A 179 13.07 8.88 -8.20
N GLY A 180 13.38 10.07 -7.71
CA GLY A 180 12.44 11.02 -7.13
C GLY A 180 13.07 11.83 -5.99
N PRO A 181 12.28 12.66 -5.29
CA PRO A 181 12.76 13.48 -4.17
C PRO A 181 13.40 12.66 -3.06
N ASP A 182 12.92 11.44 -2.82
CA ASP A 182 13.32 10.64 -1.67
C ASP A 182 14.43 9.61 -1.95
N VAL A 183 15.09 9.70 -3.10
CA VAL A 183 16.18 8.78 -3.50
C VAL A 183 17.29 8.65 -2.45
N ASN A 184 17.51 9.67 -1.63
CA ASN A 184 18.53 9.71 -0.57
C ASN A 184 17.96 9.47 0.84
N GLN A 185 16.67 9.19 0.99
CA GLN A 185 16.01 9.09 2.30
C GLN A 185 16.24 7.76 3.04
N GLY A 186 16.73 6.73 2.40
CA GLY A 186 16.87 5.40 3.00
C GLY A 186 15.66 4.51 2.71
N LEU A 187 15.45 3.47 3.54
CA LEU A 187 14.35 2.52 3.38
C LEU A 187 13.10 3.02 4.09
N GLY A 188 11.97 3.07 3.40
CA GLY A 188 10.64 3.17 3.98
C GLY A 188 10.20 1.85 4.62
N PHE A 189 9.26 1.91 5.57
CA PHE A 189 8.69 0.73 6.23
C PHE A 189 7.17 0.77 6.19
N SER A 190 6.58 -0.14 5.41
CA SER A 190 5.15 -0.19 5.12
C SER A 190 4.57 -1.58 5.44
N PRO A 191 4.29 -1.88 6.74
CA PRO A 191 3.74 -3.17 7.13
C PRO A 191 2.26 -3.30 6.79
N ALA A 192 1.84 -4.51 6.40
CA ALA A 192 0.45 -4.88 6.25
C ALA A 192 0.13 -6.17 7.04
N VAL A 193 -1.08 -6.22 7.61
CA VAL A 193 -1.55 -7.33 8.46
C VAL A 193 -2.97 -7.72 8.07
N LYS A 194 -3.26 -9.02 8.02
CA LYS A 194 -4.63 -9.56 7.88
C LYS A 194 -4.93 -10.51 9.03
N VAL A 195 -6.12 -10.37 9.59
CA VAL A 195 -6.72 -11.33 10.52
C VAL A 195 -8.13 -11.61 10.02
N SER A 196 -8.42 -12.86 9.67
CA SER A 196 -9.75 -13.26 9.20
C SER A 196 -10.20 -14.56 9.83
N TYR A 197 -11.52 -14.79 9.77
CA TYR A 197 -12.18 -15.95 10.34
C TYR A 197 -13.14 -16.56 9.31
N ASP A 198 -13.06 -17.89 9.14
CA ASP A 198 -13.93 -18.63 8.26
C ASP A 198 -15.30 -18.86 8.93
N PHE A 199 -16.30 -18.04 8.62
CA PHE A 199 -17.68 -18.22 9.09
C PHE A 199 -18.29 -19.48 8.49
N THR A 200 -17.99 -19.72 7.22
CA THR A 200 -18.35 -20.93 6.47
C THR A 200 -17.17 -21.34 5.56
N PRO A 201 -17.16 -22.53 4.95
CA PRO A 201 -16.14 -22.89 3.96
C PRO A 201 -16.09 -21.95 2.73
N LYS A 202 -17.11 -21.11 2.52
CA LYS A 202 -17.22 -20.23 1.37
C LYS A 202 -17.13 -18.75 1.70
N ILE A 203 -17.17 -18.37 2.96
CA ILE A 203 -17.21 -16.98 3.39
C ILE A 203 -16.28 -16.81 4.58
N SER A 204 -15.27 -16.02 4.39
CA SER A 204 -14.41 -15.51 5.47
C SER A 204 -14.62 -14.01 5.63
N GLY A 205 -14.35 -13.48 6.80
CA GLY A 205 -14.36 -12.04 7.05
C GLY A 205 -13.39 -11.67 8.14
N GLY A 206 -12.94 -10.43 8.13
CA GLY A 206 -11.93 -10.00 9.07
C GLY A 206 -11.52 -8.56 8.88
N PHE A 207 -10.30 -8.28 9.31
CA PHE A 207 -9.69 -6.96 9.22
C PHE A 207 -8.35 -7.05 8.53
N GLU A 208 -8.05 -6.01 7.74
CA GLU A 208 -6.74 -5.75 7.19
C GLU A 208 -6.27 -4.38 7.66
N TYR A 209 -5.00 -4.29 8.02
CA TYR A 209 -4.35 -3.06 8.43
C TYR A 209 -3.17 -2.81 7.51
N TYR A 210 -3.03 -1.56 7.06
CA TYR A 210 -1.94 -1.08 6.22
C TYR A 210 -1.36 0.18 6.83
N ALA A 211 -0.05 0.30 6.82
CA ALA A 211 0.61 1.51 7.26
C ALA A 211 1.81 1.84 6.37
N ASP A 212 2.11 3.13 6.28
CA ASP A 212 3.43 3.64 5.95
C ASP A 212 3.91 4.45 7.16
N TYR A 213 4.93 3.95 7.82
CA TYR A 213 5.52 4.59 8.98
C TYR A 213 6.62 5.59 8.63
N GLY A 214 6.92 5.75 7.34
CA GLY A 214 8.04 6.52 6.87
C GLY A 214 9.35 5.74 6.96
N ARG A 215 10.46 6.43 7.14
CA ARG A 215 11.80 5.87 7.06
C ARG A 215 12.14 4.95 8.23
N LEU A 216 12.64 3.77 7.92
CA LEU A 216 13.11 2.80 8.91
C LEU A 216 14.21 3.42 9.81
N GLY A 217 13.96 3.40 11.13
CA GLY A 217 14.85 3.98 12.14
C GLY A 217 14.63 5.49 12.40
N ALA A 218 13.72 6.15 11.66
CA ALA A 218 13.34 7.54 11.87
C ALA A 218 11.86 7.71 11.41
N PHE A 219 10.95 6.98 12.09
CA PHE A 219 9.53 6.99 11.74
C PHE A 219 8.93 8.39 11.83
N ASP A 220 8.01 8.67 10.93
CA ASP A 220 7.23 9.88 10.91
C ASP A 220 6.34 10.00 12.16
N THR A 221 5.88 11.20 12.49
CA THR A 221 4.94 11.37 13.58
C THR A 221 3.60 10.69 13.25
N LEU A 222 2.82 10.30 14.25
CA LEU A 222 1.53 9.62 14.05
C LEU A 222 0.58 10.37 13.11
N HIS A 223 0.67 11.70 13.08
CA HIS A 223 -0.14 12.54 12.20
C HIS A 223 0.30 12.46 10.73
N GLU A 224 1.58 12.21 10.49
CA GLU A 224 2.22 12.14 9.16
C GLU A 224 2.27 10.72 8.61
N GLN A 225 2.16 9.70 9.48
CA GLN A 225 2.07 8.31 9.07
C GLN A 225 0.76 8.05 8.31
N GLN A 226 0.84 7.25 7.27
CA GLN A 226 -0.36 6.70 6.66
C GLN A 226 -0.79 5.44 7.41
N GLN A 227 -2.05 5.36 7.72
CA GLN A 227 -2.62 4.20 8.41
C GLN A 227 -4.05 3.96 7.93
N GLN A 228 -4.35 2.74 7.52
CA GLN A 228 -5.68 2.34 7.03
C GLN A 228 -6.09 1.04 7.71
N ILE A 229 -7.34 0.95 8.10
CA ILE A 229 -7.94 -0.29 8.59
C ILE A 229 -9.17 -0.61 7.74
N PHE A 230 -9.22 -1.82 7.20
CA PHE A 230 -10.32 -2.31 6.38
C PHE A 230 -11.08 -3.42 7.11
N ALA A 231 -12.41 -3.35 7.08
CA ALA A 231 -13.25 -4.52 7.28
C ALA A 231 -13.39 -5.22 5.93
N VAL A 232 -13.05 -6.52 5.89
CA VAL A 232 -12.97 -7.28 4.63
C VAL A 232 -13.78 -8.56 4.66
N THR A 233 -14.19 -9.02 3.48
CA THR A 233 -14.84 -10.30 3.24
C THR A 233 -14.21 -11.00 2.04
N ASP A 234 -13.82 -12.26 2.21
CA ASP A 234 -13.36 -13.12 1.13
C ASP A 234 -14.46 -14.13 0.76
N LEU A 235 -14.72 -14.30 -0.53
CA LEU A 235 -15.70 -15.26 -1.05
C LEU A 235 -14.96 -16.43 -1.72
N ASN A 236 -14.87 -17.55 -1.01
CA ASN A 236 -14.19 -18.77 -1.42
C ASN A 236 -15.13 -19.66 -2.27
N VAL A 237 -15.64 -19.12 -3.39
CA VAL A 237 -16.63 -19.83 -4.23
C VAL A 237 -16.05 -21.01 -4.96
N SER A 238 -14.74 -20.96 -5.29
CA SER A 238 -14.01 -22.01 -5.99
C SER A 238 -12.49 -21.74 -5.92
N PRO A 239 -11.62 -22.78 -5.97
CA PRO A 239 -10.16 -22.58 -6.02
C PRO A 239 -9.66 -21.80 -7.25
N LYS A 240 -10.52 -21.59 -8.25
CA LYS A 240 -10.19 -20.83 -9.46
C LYS A 240 -10.45 -19.33 -9.32
N TRP A 241 -11.21 -18.92 -8.31
CA TRP A 241 -11.59 -17.54 -8.13
C TRP A 241 -11.00 -16.99 -6.84
N GLU A 242 -10.56 -15.76 -6.92
CA GLU A 242 -10.23 -14.91 -5.76
C GLU A 242 -11.19 -13.73 -5.77
N ILE A 243 -11.93 -13.55 -4.68
CA ILE A 243 -12.91 -12.48 -4.56
C ILE A 243 -12.78 -11.90 -3.16
N ASN A 244 -12.37 -10.64 -3.07
CA ASN A 244 -12.26 -9.90 -1.81
C ASN A 244 -12.98 -8.57 -1.95
N PHE A 245 -13.67 -8.14 -0.91
CA PHE A 245 -14.26 -6.81 -0.79
C PHE A 245 -13.91 -6.21 0.56
N GLY A 246 -13.73 -4.90 0.60
CA GLY A 246 -13.43 -4.20 1.83
C GLY A 246 -13.88 -2.75 1.85
N VAL A 247 -14.13 -2.26 3.07
CA VAL A 247 -14.33 -0.83 3.34
C VAL A 247 -13.31 -0.42 4.37
N GLY A 248 -12.53 0.60 4.07
CA GLY A 248 -11.40 1.06 4.85
C GLY A 248 -11.54 2.48 5.35
N LEU A 249 -11.01 2.71 6.55
CA LEU A 249 -10.93 4.01 7.19
C LEU A 249 -9.48 4.39 7.42
N GLY A 250 -9.11 5.63 7.06
CA GLY A 250 -7.82 6.25 7.36
C GLY A 250 -7.96 7.29 8.47
N PRO A 251 -7.47 7.00 9.70
CA PRO A 251 -7.65 7.88 10.84
C PRO A 251 -6.62 9.03 10.92
N THR A 252 -5.55 9.00 10.14
CA THR A 252 -4.48 10.01 10.17
C THR A 252 -4.69 11.08 9.10
N ALA A 253 -4.06 12.23 9.24
CA ALA A 253 -4.20 13.32 8.28
C ALA A 253 -3.50 13.05 6.93
N ALA A 254 -2.48 12.18 6.94
CA ALA A 254 -1.77 11.78 5.73
C ALA A 254 -2.47 10.66 4.94
N THR A 255 -3.62 10.17 5.43
CA THR A 255 -4.31 9.01 4.85
C THR A 255 -5.64 9.42 4.23
N ASP A 256 -6.01 8.80 3.12
CA ASP A 256 -7.37 8.88 2.60
C ASP A 256 -8.37 8.31 3.62
N HIS A 257 -9.45 9.05 3.90
CA HIS A 257 -10.30 8.79 5.07
C HIS A 257 -11.31 7.66 4.87
N LEU A 258 -11.78 7.46 3.63
CA LEU A 258 -12.75 6.40 3.31
C LEU A 258 -12.45 5.82 1.94
N ILE A 259 -12.16 4.53 1.90
CA ILE A 259 -11.86 3.80 0.68
C ILE A 259 -12.74 2.55 0.62
N VAL A 260 -13.23 2.23 -0.57
CA VAL A 260 -13.87 0.96 -0.88
C VAL A 260 -12.97 0.20 -1.83
N LYS A 261 -12.70 -1.08 -1.54
CA LYS A 261 -11.88 -1.94 -2.40
C LYS A 261 -12.60 -3.19 -2.85
N GLY A 262 -12.20 -3.69 -4.02
CA GLY A 262 -12.60 -4.97 -4.54
C GLY A 262 -11.45 -5.66 -5.25
N ILE A 263 -11.33 -6.98 -5.10
CA ILE A 263 -10.39 -7.80 -5.85
C ILE A 263 -11.18 -8.90 -6.51
N LEU A 264 -11.01 -9.06 -7.82
CA LEU A 264 -11.60 -10.14 -8.61
C LEU A 264 -10.48 -10.83 -9.39
N GLY A 265 -10.12 -12.03 -8.97
CA GLY A 265 -9.08 -12.82 -9.61
C GLY A 265 -9.59 -14.14 -10.18
N ARG A 266 -8.96 -14.61 -11.25
CA ARG A 266 -9.22 -15.91 -11.87
C ARG A 266 -7.95 -16.64 -12.28
N ARG A 267 -7.86 -17.91 -11.87
CA ARG A 267 -6.77 -18.83 -12.25
C ARG A 267 -7.12 -19.57 -13.54
N PHE A 268 -6.18 -19.55 -14.48
CA PHE A 268 -6.23 -20.28 -15.74
C PHE A 268 -5.14 -21.35 -15.72
N ASP A 269 -5.50 -22.59 -16.05
CA ASP A 269 -4.60 -23.73 -16.11
C ASP A 269 -4.24 -24.04 -17.57
N TRP A 270 -2.96 -23.96 -17.92
CA TRP A 270 -2.45 -24.27 -19.26
C TRP A 270 -2.06 -25.76 -19.43
N GLY A 271 -2.01 -26.52 -18.33
CA GLY A 271 -1.45 -27.87 -18.30
C GLY A 271 -2.43 -28.99 -18.57
N ARG A 272 -3.70 -28.77 -18.45
CA ARG A 272 -4.73 -29.76 -18.77
C ARG A 272 -5.13 -29.65 -20.24
N ARG A 273 -4.51 -30.46 -21.11
CA ARG A 273 -5.17 -30.85 -22.34
C ARG A 273 -6.49 -31.50 -21.89
N SER A 274 -7.64 -30.94 -22.25
CA SER A 274 -8.88 -31.68 -22.21
C SER A 274 -8.62 -32.98 -22.98
N ALA A 275 -8.64 -34.12 -22.28
CA ALA A 275 -8.87 -35.37 -22.97
C ALA A 275 -10.26 -35.20 -23.59
N VAL A 276 -10.29 -34.91 -24.88
CA VAL A 276 -11.48 -34.99 -25.69
C VAL A 276 -11.66 -36.50 -25.89
N ASP A 277 -12.53 -37.09 -25.08
CA ASP A 277 -13.10 -38.39 -25.36
C ASP A 277 -14.18 -38.26 -26.44
#